data_232e4f401b699f11c65912bdd7523e56
#
_entry.id   232e4f401b699f11c65912bdd7523e56
#
_cell.length_a   1.000
_cell.length_b   1.000
_cell.length_c   1.000
_cell.angle_alpha   90.00
_cell.angle_beta   90.00
_cell.angle_gamma   90.00
#
_symmetry.space_group_name_H-M   'P 1'
#
loop_
_entity.id
_entity.type
_entity.pdbx_description
1 polymer ?
#
loop_
_entity_poly.entity_id
_entity_poly.type
_entity_poly.pdbx_seq_one_letter_code
_entity_poly.pdbx_strand_id
1 'polypeptide(L)'
;MKIHFTNLFGQSSRSVALMAQNDIMKIVRELGVNELGIYFYDQTDESWGELNSRMDGILAGVSFGDIVFVQSPSWNGIEWDSHLVHKLESLQVKLVTFIHDVPPLMFEESNYYLMLAYIEMYNKSDVVVVPSEQMYHKLVAEGLTVKKYVVQKMWDLTHQLDLYSPQFEKKLIFSGKPSRFPHILGWKYDTPLHVYAEREDGVDYSKVQLEGWRTQQELLLELSKGGFGLVWGNSENPADERDYYKGNISYKLSTYLAAGLPVVVPDYLSNADYIREKGLGFVVSSLEEANQVVKDCTAEHYHQMAQQAKYTSFLIRN
;
A
#
# COMPACT_ATOMS: atom_id res chain seq x y z
N MET A 1 -13.19 -28.37 -3.47
CA MET A 1 -12.96 -27.05 -2.83
C MET A 1 -11.83 -26.39 -3.59
N LYS A 2 -12.11 -25.30 -4.24
CA LYS A 2 -11.14 -24.48 -4.96
C LYS A 2 -10.85 -23.21 -4.14
N ILE A 3 -9.75 -22.55 -4.43
CA ILE A 3 -9.42 -21.24 -3.87
C ILE A 3 -9.43 -20.24 -5.01
N HIS A 4 -10.12 -19.13 -4.81
CA HIS A 4 -10.23 -18.04 -5.75
C HIS A 4 -9.73 -16.74 -5.11
N PHE A 5 -9.19 -15.85 -5.94
CA PHE A 5 -8.68 -14.56 -5.51
C PHE A 5 -9.13 -13.47 -6.50
N THR A 6 -9.74 -12.40 -6.02
CA THR A 6 -10.07 -11.27 -6.90
C THR A 6 -8.81 -10.53 -7.32
N ASN A 7 -8.82 -9.97 -8.53
CA ASN A 7 -7.71 -9.16 -9.03
C ASN A 7 -8.24 -7.97 -9.83
N LEU A 8 -7.67 -6.79 -9.60
CA LEU A 8 -8.10 -5.54 -10.19
C LEU A 8 -7.46 -5.31 -11.56
N PHE A 9 -8.25 -4.84 -12.52
CA PHE A 9 -7.85 -4.43 -13.87
C PHE A 9 -8.46 -3.06 -14.21
N GLY A 10 -8.02 -2.46 -15.31
CA GLY A 10 -8.65 -1.27 -15.91
C GLY A 10 -8.25 0.07 -15.29
N GLN A 11 -7.52 0.10 -14.17
CA GLN A 11 -6.91 1.32 -13.68
C GLN A 11 -5.62 1.67 -14.42
N SER A 12 -5.17 2.91 -14.27
CA SER A 12 -3.87 3.33 -14.78
C SER A 12 -2.74 2.42 -14.26
N SER A 13 -1.79 2.08 -15.12
CA SER A 13 -0.57 1.33 -14.73
C SER A 13 0.29 2.04 -13.67
N ARG A 14 -0.03 3.28 -13.34
CA ARG A 14 0.57 4.09 -12.27
C ARG A 14 -0.18 3.99 -10.94
N SER A 15 -1.33 3.31 -10.92
CA SER A 15 -2.12 3.13 -9.70
C SER A 15 -1.41 2.16 -8.75
N VAL A 16 -1.10 2.65 -7.54
CA VAL A 16 -0.55 1.81 -6.46
C VAL A 16 -1.56 0.73 -6.04
N ALA A 17 -2.86 1.05 -6.04
CA ALA A 17 -3.91 0.09 -5.73
C ALA A 17 -3.93 -1.07 -6.72
N LEU A 18 -3.81 -0.76 -8.04
CA LEU A 18 -3.69 -1.78 -9.07
C LEU A 18 -2.43 -2.63 -8.87
N MET A 19 -1.27 -1.99 -8.66
CA MET A 19 0.00 -2.69 -8.47
C MET A 19 -0.04 -3.62 -7.26
N ALA A 20 -0.53 -3.14 -6.11
CA ALA A 20 -0.59 -3.92 -4.88
C ALA A 20 -1.45 -5.18 -5.03
N GLN A 21 -2.65 -5.08 -5.63
CA GLN A 21 -3.52 -6.23 -5.86
C GLN A 21 -2.92 -7.21 -6.87
N ASN A 22 -2.30 -6.70 -7.93
CA ASN A 22 -1.66 -7.54 -8.94
C ASN A 22 -0.40 -8.24 -8.40
N ASP A 23 0.37 -7.62 -7.52
CA ASP A 23 1.55 -8.24 -6.91
C ASP A 23 1.15 -9.41 -6.01
N ILE A 24 0.10 -9.26 -5.19
CA ILE A 24 -0.48 -10.39 -4.45
C ILE A 24 -0.93 -11.49 -5.41
N MET A 25 -1.62 -11.14 -6.49
CA MET A 25 -2.08 -12.15 -7.45
C MET A 25 -0.92 -12.90 -8.12
N LYS A 26 0.21 -12.25 -8.40
CA LYS A 26 1.42 -12.93 -8.91
C LYS A 26 1.90 -14.01 -7.95
N ILE A 27 1.96 -13.68 -6.66
CA ILE A 27 2.42 -14.61 -5.61
C ILE A 27 1.45 -15.80 -5.48
N VAL A 28 0.16 -15.52 -5.34
CA VAL A 28 -0.83 -16.59 -5.06
C VAL A 28 -1.11 -17.48 -6.27
N ARG A 29 -0.85 -17.04 -7.50
CA ARG A 29 -0.91 -17.89 -8.70
C ARG A 29 0.03 -19.09 -8.63
N GLU A 30 1.20 -18.93 -8.02
CA GLU A 30 2.15 -20.03 -7.81
C GLU A 30 1.61 -21.09 -6.85
N LEU A 31 0.63 -20.74 -6.02
CA LEU A 31 -0.08 -21.64 -5.12
C LEU A 31 -1.27 -22.36 -5.80
N GLY A 32 -1.52 -22.12 -7.09
CA GLY A 32 -2.57 -22.77 -7.85
C GLY A 32 -3.98 -22.24 -7.59
N VAL A 33 -4.12 -20.98 -7.14
CA VAL A 33 -5.42 -20.33 -6.96
C VAL A 33 -6.02 -19.86 -8.30
N ASN A 34 -7.35 -19.76 -8.36
CA ASN A 34 -8.05 -19.24 -9.52
C ASN A 34 -8.22 -17.71 -9.38
N GLU A 35 -7.97 -17.01 -10.47
CA GLU A 35 -8.17 -15.56 -10.51
C GLU A 35 -9.60 -15.21 -10.88
N LEU A 36 -10.19 -14.24 -10.17
CA LEU A 36 -11.45 -13.59 -10.48
C LEU A 36 -11.16 -12.14 -10.88
N GLY A 37 -11.15 -11.85 -12.16
CA GLY A 37 -10.84 -10.53 -12.70
C GLY A 37 -11.97 -9.55 -12.44
N ILE A 38 -11.65 -8.40 -11.81
CA ILE A 38 -12.53 -7.27 -11.60
C ILE A 38 -12.01 -6.09 -12.42
N TYR A 39 -12.83 -5.58 -13.34
CA TYR A 39 -12.46 -4.41 -14.13
C TYR A 39 -12.98 -3.13 -13.48
N PHE A 40 -12.10 -2.15 -13.29
CA PHE A 40 -12.47 -0.80 -12.87
C PHE A 40 -13.10 -0.06 -14.05
N TYR A 41 -14.32 0.50 -13.88
CA TYR A 41 -15.07 1.16 -14.94
C TYR A 41 -16.01 2.23 -14.35
N ASP A 42 -16.52 3.10 -15.21
CA ASP A 42 -17.57 4.04 -14.85
C ASP A 42 -18.93 3.32 -14.80
N GLN A 43 -19.60 3.39 -13.66
CA GLN A 43 -20.86 2.68 -13.38
C GLN A 43 -22.09 3.59 -13.49
N THR A 44 -21.92 4.85 -13.87
CA THR A 44 -22.96 5.90 -13.77
C THR A 44 -24.29 5.49 -14.41
N ASP A 45 -24.25 4.72 -15.49
CA ASP A 45 -25.42 4.30 -16.25
C ASP A 45 -25.71 2.78 -16.14
N GLU A 46 -25.00 2.04 -15.29
CA GLU A 46 -25.18 0.59 -15.16
C GLU A 46 -26.48 0.24 -14.44
N SER A 47 -27.36 -0.48 -15.13
CA SER A 47 -28.57 -1.00 -14.52
C SER A 47 -28.29 -2.17 -13.57
N TRP A 48 -29.20 -2.38 -12.62
CA TRP A 48 -29.12 -3.53 -11.70
C TRP A 48 -29.03 -4.89 -12.40
N GLY A 49 -29.69 -5.03 -13.54
CA GLY A 49 -29.63 -6.27 -14.36
C GLY A 49 -28.26 -6.49 -14.99
N GLU A 50 -27.61 -5.43 -15.47
CA GLU A 50 -26.27 -5.49 -16.04
C GLU A 50 -25.23 -5.80 -14.96
N LEU A 51 -25.33 -5.15 -13.79
CA LEU A 51 -24.47 -5.44 -12.63
C LEU A 51 -24.59 -6.92 -12.22
N ASN A 52 -25.82 -7.46 -12.11
CA ASN A 52 -26.03 -8.86 -11.78
C ASN A 52 -25.37 -9.79 -12.82
N SER A 53 -25.55 -9.52 -14.11
CA SER A 53 -24.96 -10.32 -15.19
C SER A 53 -23.43 -10.27 -15.16
N ARG A 54 -22.85 -9.12 -14.83
CA ARG A 54 -21.40 -8.94 -14.65
C ARG A 54 -20.88 -9.78 -13.48
N MET A 55 -21.57 -9.75 -12.32
CA MET A 55 -21.23 -10.57 -11.16
C MET A 55 -21.30 -12.05 -11.47
N ASP A 56 -22.34 -12.50 -12.18
CA ASP A 56 -22.48 -13.89 -12.59
C ASP A 56 -21.34 -14.33 -13.51
N GLY A 57 -20.87 -13.43 -14.40
CA GLY A 57 -19.70 -13.67 -15.25
C GLY A 57 -18.40 -13.77 -14.45
N ILE A 58 -18.16 -12.87 -13.50
CA ILE A 58 -16.98 -12.88 -12.63
C ILE A 58 -16.95 -14.17 -11.78
N LEU A 59 -18.09 -14.57 -11.26
CA LEU A 59 -18.22 -15.69 -10.32
C LEU A 59 -18.54 -17.03 -11.00
N ALA A 60 -18.56 -17.12 -12.34
CA ALA A 60 -18.96 -18.33 -13.07
C ALA A 60 -18.14 -19.60 -12.73
N GLY A 61 -16.89 -19.41 -12.24
CA GLY A 61 -16.03 -20.53 -11.84
C GLY A 61 -16.13 -20.93 -10.36
N VAL A 62 -16.88 -20.15 -9.56
CA VAL A 62 -17.02 -20.34 -8.10
C VAL A 62 -18.15 -21.32 -7.81
N SER A 63 -17.94 -22.19 -6.86
CA SER A 63 -18.90 -23.23 -6.46
C SER A 63 -19.13 -23.21 -4.94
N PHE A 64 -20.23 -23.80 -4.53
CA PHE A 64 -20.55 -24.01 -3.12
C PHE A 64 -19.36 -24.59 -2.33
N GLY A 65 -19.06 -23.98 -1.20
CA GLY A 65 -18.00 -24.42 -0.28
C GLY A 65 -16.57 -24.12 -0.75
N ASP A 66 -16.38 -23.40 -1.86
CA ASP A 66 -15.06 -22.87 -2.23
C ASP A 66 -14.60 -21.77 -1.26
N ILE A 67 -13.33 -21.42 -1.33
CA ILE A 67 -12.75 -20.30 -0.59
C ILE A 67 -12.53 -19.13 -1.55
N VAL A 68 -13.02 -17.96 -1.19
CA VAL A 68 -12.84 -16.76 -2.02
C VAL A 68 -12.17 -15.66 -1.20
N PHE A 69 -11.03 -15.18 -1.70
CA PHE A 69 -10.36 -13.99 -1.21
C PHE A 69 -10.81 -12.77 -2.03
N VAL A 70 -11.44 -11.83 -1.37
CA VAL A 70 -11.84 -10.55 -1.96
C VAL A 70 -10.83 -9.48 -1.56
N GLN A 71 -10.07 -8.96 -2.50
CA GLN A 71 -9.20 -7.81 -2.30
C GLN A 71 -10.05 -6.54 -2.26
N SER A 72 -10.08 -5.85 -1.13
CA SER A 72 -10.93 -4.67 -0.88
C SER A 72 -10.08 -3.40 -0.69
N PRO A 73 -10.47 -2.26 -1.31
CA PRO A 73 -11.63 -2.09 -2.19
C PRO A 73 -11.36 -2.53 -3.64
N SER A 74 -12.41 -2.82 -4.40
CA SER A 74 -12.32 -2.98 -5.86
C SER A 74 -12.18 -1.64 -6.59
N TRP A 75 -12.38 -0.53 -5.88
CA TRP A 75 -12.47 0.85 -6.38
C TRP A 75 -13.68 1.13 -7.29
N ASN A 76 -14.56 0.16 -7.46
CA ASN A 76 -15.87 0.33 -8.12
C ASN A 76 -16.96 0.86 -7.18
N GLY A 77 -16.62 1.22 -5.94
CA GLY A 77 -17.54 1.76 -4.94
C GLY A 77 -18.12 0.69 -4.01
N ILE A 78 -18.56 1.13 -2.82
CA ILE A 78 -19.00 0.22 -1.75
C ILE A 78 -20.27 -0.56 -2.12
N GLU A 79 -21.18 0.02 -2.91
CA GLU A 79 -22.39 -0.65 -3.35
C GLU A 79 -22.04 -1.85 -4.27
N TRP A 80 -21.09 -1.64 -5.17
CA TRP A 80 -20.55 -2.68 -6.04
C TRP A 80 -19.87 -3.81 -5.24
N ASP A 81 -18.98 -3.45 -4.32
CA ASP A 81 -18.26 -4.39 -3.45
C ASP A 81 -19.23 -5.19 -2.58
N SER A 82 -20.23 -4.51 -1.98
CA SER A 82 -21.27 -5.15 -1.18
C SER A 82 -22.11 -6.14 -2.00
N HIS A 83 -22.39 -5.80 -3.26
CA HIS A 83 -23.14 -6.68 -4.15
C HIS A 83 -22.36 -7.95 -4.51
N LEU A 84 -21.05 -7.82 -4.80
CA LEU A 84 -20.15 -8.96 -4.99
C LEU A 84 -20.14 -9.88 -3.77
N VAL A 85 -19.95 -9.31 -2.58
CA VAL A 85 -19.92 -10.05 -1.31
C VAL A 85 -21.27 -10.75 -1.05
N HIS A 86 -22.39 -10.10 -1.32
CA HIS A 86 -23.71 -10.70 -1.16
C HIS A 86 -23.95 -11.90 -2.11
N LYS A 87 -23.47 -11.80 -3.35
CA LYS A 87 -23.49 -12.93 -4.30
C LYS A 87 -22.65 -14.12 -3.78
N LEU A 88 -21.46 -13.85 -3.26
CA LEU A 88 -20.58 -14.86 -2.65
C LEU A 88 -21.23 -15.53 -1.42
N GLU A 89 -21.90 -14.74 -0.57
CA GLU A 89 -22.67 -15.27 0.57
C GLU A 89 -23.77 -16.23 0.09
N SER A 90 -24.48 -15.88 -0.99
CA SER A 90 -25.50 -16.74 -1.59
C SER A 90 -24.94 -18.06 -2.12
N LEU A 91 -23.69 -18.09 -2.55
CA LEU A 91 -22.96 -19.30 -2.97
C LEU A 91 -22.40 -20.09 -1.79
N GLN A 92 -22.58 -19.62 -0.55
CA GLN A 92 -22.10 -20.25 0.69
C GLN A 92 -20.61 -20.63 0.63
N VAL A 93 -19.80 -19.73 0.10
CA VAL A 93 -18.33 -19.85 0.11
C VAL A 93 -17.76 -19.52 1.47
N LYS A 94 -16.48 -19.86 1.71
CA LYS A 94 -15.69 -19.31 2.79
C LYS A 94 -15.07 -18.00 2.32
N LEU A 95 -15.51 -16.89 2.89
CA LEU A 95 -15.12 -15.55 2.48
C LEU A 95 -13.94 -15.03 3.33
N VAL A 96 -12.89 -14.63 2.64
CA VAL A 96 -11.77 -13.90 3.25
C VAL A 96 -11.69 -12.52 2.61
N THR A 97 -11.87 -11.45 3.38
CA THR A 97 -11.64 -10.10 2.86
C THR A 97 -10.22 -9.65 3.15
N PHE A 98 -9.47 -9.36 2.09
CA PHE A 98 -8.12 -8.81 2.16
C PHE A 98 -8.20 -7.28 2.04
N ILE A 99 -8.06 -6.59 3.16
CA ILE A 99 -8.24 -5.14 3.26
C ILE A 99 -6.92 -4.45 2.92
N HIS A 100 -6.85 -3.83 1.74
CA HIS A 100 -5.71 -3.02 1.30
C HIS A 100 -5.81 -1.60 1.82
N ASP A 101 -6.99 -1.00 1.63
CA ASP A 101 -7.33 0.34 2.05
C ASP A 101 -8.75 0.37 2.63
N VAL A 102 -9.01 1.34 3.49
CA VAL A 102 -10.33 1.63 4.03
C VAL A 102 -10.70 3.05 3.60
N PRO A 103 -11.37 3.23 2.44
CA PRO A 103 -11.66 4.55 1.87
C PRO A 103 -12.33 5.54 2.84
N PRO A 104 -13.27 5.13 3.72
CA PRO A 104 -13.81 6.01 4.75
C PRO A 104 -12.80 6.59 5.73
N LEU A 105 -11.71 5.87 6.00
CA LEU A 105 -10.62 6.35 6.85
C LEU A 105 -9.53 7.07 6.05
N MET A 106 -9.35 6.70 4.78
CA MET A 106 -8.37 7.31 3.90
C MET A 106 -8.79 8.72 3.46
N PHE A 107 -10.11 8.95 3.32
CA PHE A 107 -10.72 10.20 2.88
C PHE A 107 -11.82 10.60 3.88
N GLU A 108 -11.46 10.77 5.15
CA GLU A 108 -12.40 10.91 6.26
C GLU A 108 -13.36 12.09 6.06
N GLU A 109 -12.86 13.24 5.63
CA GLU A 109 -13.70 14.43 5.39
C GLU A 109 -14.82 14.20 4.36
N SER A 110 -14.59 13.36 3.35
CA SER A 110 -15.55 13.16 2.25
C SER A 110 -16.27 11.83 2.28
N ASN A 111 -15.70 10.79 2.89
CA ASN A 111 -16.18 9.42 2.73
C ASN A 111 -16.52 8.70 4.05
N TYR A 112 -16.35 9.35 5.21
CA TYR A 112 -16.62 8.70 6.50
C TYR A 112 -18.07 8.23 6.64
N TYR A 113 -19.03 8.90 6.00
CA TYR A 113 -20.43 8.48 5.96
C TYR A 113 -20.66 7.08 5.38
N LEU A 114 -19.68 6.53 4.63
CA LEU A 114 -19.72 5.18 4.07
C LEU A 114 -19.20 4.10 5.06
N MET A 115 -18.68 4.49 6.23
CA MET A 115 -18.03 3.57 7.16
C MET A 115 -18.95 2.40 7.54
N LEU A 116 -20.22 2.70 7.85
CA LEU A 116 -21.18 1.66 8.22
C LEU A 116 -21.33 0.61 7.11
N ALA A 117 -21.43 1.03 5.85
CA ALA A 117 -21.55 0.11 4.71
C ALA A 117 -20.31 -0.78 4.53
N TYR A 118 -19.10 -0.21 4.72
CA TYR A 118 -17.87 -1.00 4.70
C TYR A 118 -17.81 -2.02 5.84
N ILE A 119 -18.21 -1.63 7.05
CA ILE A 119 -18.23 -2.52 8.21
C ILE A 119 -19.27 -3.64 8.02
N GLU A 120 -20.46 -3.33 7.51
CA GLU A 120 -21.49 -4.33 7.19
C GLU A 120 -20.99 -5.34 6.16
N MET A 121 -20.30 -4.87 5.12
CA MET A 121 -19.67 -5.74 4.11
C MET A 121 -18.57 -6.62 4.72
N TYR A 122 -17.64 -6.04 5.50
CA TYR A 122 -16.57 -6.81 6.14
C TYR A 122 -17.10 -7.84 7.13
N ASN A 123 -18.20 -7.57 7.81
CA ASN A 123 -18.85 -8.48 8.76
C ASN A 123 -19.43 -9.75 8.09
N LYS A 124 -19.50 -9.81 6.76
CA LYS A 124 -19.87 -11.00 6.00
C LYS A 124 -18.71 -12.00 5.85
N SER A 125 -17.49 -11.62 6.23
CA SER A 125 -16.30 -12.45 6.08
C SER A 125 -16.13 -13.46 7.21
N ASP A 126 -15.63 -14.66 6.88
CA ASP A 126 -15.16 -15.64 7.88
C ASP A 126 -13.82 -15.19 8.50
N VAL A 127 -12.98 -14.50 7.72
CA VAL A 127 -11.66 -13.98 8.11
C VAL A 127 -11.42 -12.64 7.43
N VAL A 128 -10.74 -11.73 8.10
CA VAL A 128 -10.20 -10.51 7.48
C VAL A 128 -8.68 -10.53 7.52
N VAL A 129 -8.05 -10.09 6.43
CA VAL A 129 -6.63 -9.76 6.40
C VAL A 129 -6.54 -8.24 6.49
N VAL A 130 -5.82 -7.74 7.48
CA VAL A 130 -5.70 -6.31 7.77
C VAL A 130 -4.25 -5.85 7.68
N PRO A 131 -4.00 -4.57 7.35
CA PRO A 131 -2.64 -4.04 7.27
C PRO A 131 -1.87 -4.16 8.59
N SER A 132 -2.51 -3.83 9.71
CA SER A 132 -1.91 -3.78 11.04
C SER A 132 -2.90 -4.15 12.14
N GLU A 133 -2.39 -4.43 13.35
CA GLU A 133 -3.20 -4.59 14.55
C GLU A 133 -4.02 -3.32 14.87
N GLN A 134 -3.43 -2.16 14.66
CA GLN A 134 -4.09 -0.88 14.89
C GLN A 134 -5.30 -0.70 13.95
N MET A 135 -5.16 -1.08 12.67
CA MET A 135 -6.29 -1.07 11.73
C MET A 135 -7.39 -2.02 12.19
N TYR A 136 -7.06 -3.24 12.61
CA TYR A 136 -8.04 -4.17 13.13
C TYR A 136 -8.82 -3.58 14.32
N HIS A 137 -8.12 -3.02 15.31
CA HIS A 137 -8.76 -2.41 16.47
C HIS A 137 -9.61 -1.19 16.11
N LYS A 138 -9.17 -0.37 15.14
CA LYS A 138 -9.98 0.75 14.63
C LYS A 138 -11.27 0.25 13.98
N LEU A 139 -11.19 -0.78 13.13
CA LEU A 139 -12.38 -1.39 12.52
C LEU A 139 -13.32 -2.03 13.56
N VAL A 140 -12.79 -2.64 14.61
CA VAL A 140 -13.60 -3.17 15.73
C VAL A 140 -14.32 -2.03 16.46
N ALA A 141 -13.66 -0.91 16.69
CA ALA A 141 -14.30 0.28 17.29
C ALA A 141 -15.43 0.84 16.40
N GLU A 142 -15.34 0.70 15.08
CA GLU A 142 -16.37 1.07 14.11
C GLU A 142 -17.46 0.00 13.93
N GLY A 143 -17.36 -1.16 14.60
CA GLY A 143 -18.40 -2.19 14.59
C GLY A 143 -18.04 -3.49 13.87
N LEU A 144 -16.77 -3.72 13.51
CA LEU A 144 -16.33 -5.01 12.97
C LEU A 144 -16.50 -6.12 14.01
N THR A 145 -17.19 -7.19 13.64
CA THR A 145 -17.48 -8.34 14.53
C THR A 145 -16.66 -9.59 14.19
N VAL A 146 -15.95 -9.60 13.08
CA VAL A 146 -15.10 -10.71 12.64
C VAL A 146 -13.91 -10.87 13.58
N LYS A 147 -13.86 -12.00 14.28
CA LYS A 147 -12.81 -12.28 15.29
C LYS A 147 -11.56 -12.95 14.74
N LYS A 148 -11.66 -13.56 13.56
CA LYS A 148 -10.52 -14.21 12.92
C LYS A 148 -9.87 -13.22 11.97
N TYR A 149 -8.64 -12.86 12.24
CA TYR A 149 -7.90 -11.95 11.39
C TYR A 149 -6.43 -12.36 11.23
N VAL A 150 -5.83 -11.87 10.16
CA VAL A 150 -4.40 -12.01 9.87
C VAL A 150 -3.85 -10.60 9.65
N VAL A 151 -2.68 -10.31 10.20
CA VAL A 151 -2.00 -9.03 10.02
C VAL A 151 -0.96 -9.16 8.91
N GLN A 152 -1.08 -8.35 7.88
CA GLN A 152 -0.19 -8.37 6.71
C GLN A 152 1.20 -7.84 7.05
N LYS A 153 1.31 -6.76 7.82
CA LYS A 153 2.53 -6.08 8.27
C LYS A 153 3.32 -5.34 7.18
N MET A 154 3.53 -5.93 6.00
CA MET A 154 4.32 -5.36 4.91
C MET A 154 3.83 -5.88 3.56
N TRP A 155 4.07 -5.14 2.49
CA TRP A 155 3.82 -5.60 1.12
C TRP A 155 5.00 -6.43 0.62
N ASP A 156 4.71 -7.55 -0.01
CA ASP A 156 5.69 -8.31 -0.76
C ASP A 156 5.80 -7.73 -2.19
N LEU A 157 7.02 -7.58 -2.67
CA LEU A 157 7.34 -7.08 -4.02
C LEU A 157 8.27 -8.08 -4.70
N THR A 158 7.69 -9.09 -5.33
CA THR A 158 8.45 -10.15 -5.99
C THR A 158 9.19 -9.63 -7.23
N HIS A 159 10.49 -9.87 -7.33
CA HIS A 159 11.29 -9.55 -8.49
C HIS A 159 12.55 -10.42 -8.58
N GLN A 160 13.08 -10.55 -9.80
CA GLN A 160 14.34 -11.26 -10.09
C GLN A 160 15.47 -10.31 -10.54
N LEU A 161 15.40 -9.03 -10.13
CA LEU A 161 16.40 -8.05 -10.50
C LEU A 161 17.70 -8.28 -9.73
N ASP A 162 18.81 -8.11 -10.40
CA ASP A 162 20.14 -8.02 -9.79
C ASP A 162 20.36 -6.55 -9.34
N LEU A 163 20.06 -6.31 -8.06
CA LEU A 163 20.11 -4.97 -7.48
C LEU A 163 21.53 -4.58 -7.09
N TYR A 164 21.84 -3.29 -7.16
CA TYR A 164 23.10 -2.75 -6.67
C TYR A 164 23.23 -2.91 -5.15
N SER A 165 24.43 -2.76 -4.64
CA SER A 165 24.67 -2.58 -3.20
C SER A 165 24.59 -1.08 -2.90
N PRO A 166 23.65 -0.64 -2.05
CA PRO A 166 23.44 0.77 -1.80
C PRO A 166 24.71 1.48 -1.32
N GLN A 167 25.05 2.59 -1.96
CA GLN A 167 26.19 3.43 -1.57
C GLN A 167 25.73 4.50 -0.57
N PHE A 168 26.62 4.84 0.34
CA PHE A 168 26.36 5.91 1.29
C PHE A 168 26.32 7.27 0.60
N GLU A 169 25.14 7.83 0.52
CA GLU A 169 24.89 9.18 0.02
C GLU A 169 23.92 9.92 0.96
N LYS A 170 24.29 11.14 1.35
CA LYS A 170 23.46 11.99 2.21
C LYS A 170 22.35 12.67 1.39
N LYS A 171 21.42 11.87 0.90
CA LYS A 171 20.24 12.32 0.16
C LYS A 171 18.99 11.56 0.61
N LEU A 172 17.87 12.23 0.58
CA LEU A 172 16.55 11.62 0.77
C LEU A 172 15.91 11.34 -0.59
N ILE A 173 15.16 10.28 -0.67
CA ILE A 173 14.46 9.86 -1.90
C ILE A 173 12.97 9.72 -1.58
N PHE A 174 12.13 10.36 -2.38
CA PHE A 174 10.69 10.27 -2.28
C PHE A 174 10.08 9.77 -3.60
N SER A 175 9.24 8.75 -3.55
CA SER A 175 8.46 8.29 -4.70
C SER A 175 6.98 8.59 -4.48
N GLY A 176 6.38 9.38 -5.37
CA GLY A 176 4.97 9.73 -5.28
C GLY A 176 4.66 11.07 -5.92
N LYS A 177 3.38 11.29 -6.20
CA LYS A 177 2.89 12.50 -6.87
C LYS A 177 3.04 13.73 -5.97
N PRO A 178 3.91 14.73 -6.31
CA PRO A 178 4.22 15.83 -5.40
C PRO A 178 3.02 16.71 -5.03
N SER A 179 2.04 16.87 -5.93
CA SER A 179 0.81 17.63 -5.65
C SER A 179 -0.03 17.03 -4.50
N ARG A 180 0.12 15.73 -4.19
CA ARG A 180 -0.48 15.11 -2.99
C ARG A 180 0.34 15.33 -1.72
N PHE A 181 1.56 15.85 -1.85
CA PHE A 181 2.51 15.99 -0.73
C PHE A 181 3.17 17.37 -0.80
N PRO A 182 2.45 18.46 -0.47
CA PRO A 182 2.93 19.84 -0.63
C PRO A 182 4.25 20.11 0.10
N HIS A 183 4.52 19.43 1.21
CA HIS A 183 5.79 19.54 1.95
C HIS A 183 7.01 19.11 1.11
N ILE A 184 6.83 18.25 0.10
CA ILE A 184 7.90 17.86 -0.82
C ILE A 184 8.30 19.05 -1.70
N LEU A 185 7.33 19.74 -2.27
CA LEU A 185 7.58 20.96 -3.08
C LEU A 185 8.10 22.13 -2.23
N GLY A 186 7.70 22.18 -0.97
CA GLY A 186 8.16 23.16 0.02
C GLY A 186 9.49 22.79 0.70
N TRP A 187 10.27 21.84 0.16
CA TRP A 187 11.51 21.38 0.77
C TRP A 187 12.47 22.53 1.06
N LYS A 188 12.87 22.69 2.31
CA LYS A 188 13.67 23.82 2.79
C LYS A 188 14.94 23.41 3.50
N TYR A 189 15.26 22.13 3.50
CA TYR A 189 16.38 21.56 4.24
C TYR A 189 17.60 21.36 3.33
N ASP A 190 18.80 21.29 3.94
CA ASP A 190 20.07 21.17 3.22
C ASP A 190 20.28 19.80 2.58
N THR A 191 19.70 18.73 3.15
CA THR A 191 19.78 17.39 2.55
C THR A 191 19.03 17.39 1.22
N PRO A 192 19.67 17.03 0.09
CA PRO A 192 19.00 16.95 -1.19
C PRO A 192 17.83 15.99 -1.15
N LEU A 193 16.70 16.38 -1.73
CA LEU A 193 15.52 15.53 -1.88
C LEU A 193 15.33 15.18 -3.36
N HIS A 194 15.51 13.90 -3.68
CA HIS A 194 15.29 13.32 -5.01
C HIS A 194 13.87 12.78 -5.12
N VAL A 195 13.12 13.21 -6.12
CA VAL A 195 11.70 12.90 -6.26
C VAL A 195 11.46 12.10 -7.54
N TYR A 196 11.01 10.86 -7.38
CA TYR A 196 10.58 10.00 -8.49
C TYR A 196 9.10 10.19 -8.76
N ALA A 197 8.77 11.04 -9.70
CA ALA A 197 7.42 11.38 -10.12
C ALA A 197 7.39 11.89 -11.56
N GLU A 198 6.22 11.87 -12.16
CA GLU A 198 6.00 12.60 -13.41
C GLU A 198 6.02 14.11 -13.15
N ARG A 199 6.55 14.86 -14.11
CA ARG A 199 6.47 16.32 -14.06
C ARG A 199 5.02 16.76 -14.24
N GLU A 200 4.55 17.62 -13.36
CA GLU A 200 3.21 18.22 -13.42
C GLU A 200 3.32 19.64 -13.95
N ASP A 201 2.43 20.03 -14.87
CA ASP A 201 2.40 21.38 -15.42
C ASP A 201 2.06 22.41 -14.33
N GLY A 202 2.76 23.54 -14.36
CA GLY A 202 2.56 24.62 -13.39
C GLY A 202 3.13 24.39 -12.00
N VAL A 203 3.82 23.26 -11.77
CA VAL A 203 4.44 22.95 -10.48
C VAL A 203 5.91 23.36 -10.47
N ASP A 204 6.31 24.08 -9.42
CA ASP A 204 7.71 24.50 -9.19
C ASP A 204 8.50 23.39 -8.49
N TYR A 205 9.52 22.87 -9.15
CA TYR A 205 10.44 21.85 -8.64
C TYR A 205 11.81 22.44 -8.24
N SER A 206 11.96 23.75 -8.13
CA SER A 206 13.25 24.40 -7.88
C SER A 206 13.95 23.97 -6.59
N LYS A 207 13.20 23.42 -5.63
CA LYS A 207 13.70 23.00 -4.30
C LYS A 207 13.98 21.51 -4.20
N VAL A 208 13.71 20.73 -5.23
CA VAL A 208 13.89 19.27 -5.25
C VAL A 208 14.54 18.83 -6.56
N GLN A 209 15.14 17.65 -6.57
CA GLN A 209 15.65 17.05 -7.79
C GLN A 209 14.60 16.08 -8.35
N LEU A 210 13.91 16.50 -9.43
CA LEU A 210 12.92 15.67 -10.10
C LEU A 210 13.61 14.67 -11.02
N GLU A 211 13.56 13.37 -10.66
CA GLU A 211 14.20 12.27 -11.39
C GLU A 211 13.31 11.68 -12.49
N GLY A 212 12.06 12.12 -12.57
CA GLY A 212 11.05 11.59 -13.47
C GLY A 212 10.40 10.30 -12.96
N TRP A 213 9.30 9.92 -13.60
CA TRP A 213 8.60 8.68 -13.29
C TRP A 213 9.40 7.46 -13.78
N ARG A 214 9.30 6.36 -13.04
CA ARG A 214 9.91 5.07 -13.35
C ARG A 214 8.88 3.96 -13.23
N THR A 215 9.02 2.93 -14.03
CA THR A 215 8.32 1.65 -13.77
C THR A 215 8.79 1.05 -12.45
N GLN A 216 8.04 0.12 -11.86
CA GLN A 216 8.41 -0.51 -10.59
C GLN A 216 9.83 -1.12 -10.64
N GLN A 217 10.18 -1.80 -11.73
CA GLN A 217 11.49 -2.43 -11.87
C GLN A 217 12.61 -1.40 -12.01
N GLU A 218 12.43 -0.37 -12.84
CA GLU A 218 13.39 0.73 -12.96
C GLU A 218 13.55 1.48 -11.63
N LEU A 219 12.44 1.71 -10.91
CA LEU A 219 12.50 2.36 -9.61
C LEU A 219 13.30 1.55 -8.59
N LEU A 220 13.10 0.23 -8.52
CA LEU A 220 13.89 -0.64 -7.64
C LEU A 220 15.39 -0.58 -7.96
N LEU A 221 15.77 -0.56 -9.24
CA LEU A 221 17.16 -0.40 -9.66
C LEU A 221 17.73 0.97 -9.25
N GLU A 222 16.99 2.05 -9.48
CA GLU A 222 17.42 3.40 -9.08
C GLU A 222 17.58 3.54 -7.55
N LEU A 223 16.60 3.05 -6.80
CA LEU A 223 16.61 3.06 -5.34
C LEU A 223 17.78 2.27 -4.77
N SER A 224 18.14 1.14 -5.38
CA SER A 224 19.23 0.29 -4.92
C SER A 224 20.63 0.93 -5.06
N LYS A 225 20.76 2.07 -5.74
CA LYS A 225 22.04 2.79 -5.85
C LYS A 225 22.50 3.44 -4.55
N GLY A 226 21.57 3.90 -3.68
CA GLY A 226 21.91 4.46 -2.37
C GLY A 226 21.11 5.70 -1.99
N GLY A 227 21.38 6.25 -0.80
CA GLY A 227 20.62 7.29 -0.14
C GLY A 227 19.63 6.72 0.88
N PHE A 228 18.57 7.47 1.23
CA PHE A 228 17.56 7.06 2.22
C PHE A 228 16.16 7.25 1.66
N GLY A 229 15.32 6.22 1.73
CA GLY A 229 13.92 6.30 1.33
C GLY A 229 13.08 7.07 2.36
N LEU A 230 12.49 8.19 1.97
CA LEU A 230 11.61 8.98 2.84
C LEU A 230 10.17 8.48 2.72
N VAL A 231 9.61 7.99 3.81
CA VAL A 231 8.18 7.73 3.95
C VAL A 231 7.58 8.86 4.77
N TRP A 232 6.71 9.66 4.17
CA TRP A 232 6.07 10.78 4.86
C TRP A 232 4.66 11.00 4.33
N GLY A 233 3.72 11.33 5.22
CA GLY A 233 2.35 11.69 4.88
C GLY A 233 2.20 13.15 4.50
N ASN A 234 0.97 13.62 4.29
CA ASN A 234 0.68 15.02 4.02
C ASN A 234 0.74 15.82 5.34
N SER A 235 1.61 16.84 5.40
CA SER A 235 1.76 17.66 6.60
C SER A 235 0.69 18.75 6.76
N GLU A 236 -0.12 19.00 5.73
CA GLU A 236 -1.12 20.08 5.76
C GLU A 236 -2.41 19.70 6.47
N ASN A 237 -2.71 18.39 6.59
CA ASN A 237 -3.81 17.89 7.41
C ASN A 237 -3.31 16.83 8.41
N PRO A 238 -2.66 17.26 9.52
CA PRO A 238 -1.87 16.34 10.35
C PRO A 238 -2.69 15.33 11.17
N ALA A 239 -3.96 15.60 11.44
CA ALA A 239 -4.77 14.75 12.31
C ALA A 239 -5.25 13.49 11.57
N ASP A 240 -5.93 13.64 10.44
CA ASP A 240 -6.62 12.56 9.74
C ASP A 240 -5.65 11.62 9.03
N GLU A 241 -4.66 12.18 8.34
CA GLU A 241 -3.69 11.36 7.62
C GLU A 241 -2.72 10.64 8.55
N ARG A 242 -2.35 11.25 9.69
CA ARG A 242 -1.54 10.58 10.73
C ARG A 242 -2.28 9.37 11.29
N ASP A 243 -3.57 9.49 11.54
CA ASP A 243 -4.37 8.38 12.07
C ASP A 243 -4.52 7.25 11.05
N TYR A 244 -4.63 7.56 9.76
CA TYR A 244 -4.62 6.55 8.72
C TYR A 244 -3.27 5.83 8.62
N TYR A 245 -2.14 6.55 8.66
CA TYR A 245 -0.79 5.97 8.63
C TYR A 245 -0.44 5.14 9.88
N LYS A 246 -1.09 5.37 11.02
CA LYS A 246 -0.97 4.49 12.19
C LYS A 246 -1.59 3.11 11.95
N GLY A 247 -2.63 3.05 11.13
CA GLY A 247 -3.35 1.81 10.82
C GLY A 247 -2.92 1.15 9.52
N ASN A 248 -2.58 1.92 8.49
CA ASN A 248 -2.24 1.37 7.18
C ASN A 248 -0.73 1.11 7.04
N ILE A 249 -0.36 0.26 6.08
CA ILE A 249 1.03 -0.02 5.71
C ILE A 249 1.37 0.69 4.41
N SER A 250 2.51 1.37 4.39
CA SER A 250 2.94 2.14 3.23
C SER A 250 3.56 1.24 2.16
N TYR A 251 3.00 1.27 0.94
CA TYR A 251 3.60 0.59 -0.21
C TYR A 251 5.01 1.15 -0.55
N LYS A 252 5.24 2.47 -0.33
CA LYS A 252 6.56 3.09 -0.48
C LYS A 252 7.60 2.46 0.43
N LEU A 253 7.23 2.19 1.70
CA LEU A 253 8.12 1.53 2.65
C LEU A 253 8.62 0.20 2.11
N SER A 254 7.70 -0.64 1.68
CA SER A 254 8.03 -1.95 1.11
C SER A 254 8.87 -1.82 -0.16
N THR A 255 8.59 -0.84 -1.02
CA THR A 255 9.38 -0.56 -2.23
C THR A 255 10.83 -0.19 -1.89
N TYR A 256 11.05 0.66 -0.90
CA TYR A 256 12.39 1.04 -0.48
C TYR A 256 13.14 -0.13 0.13
N LEU A 257 12.51 -0.89 1.00
CA LEU A 257 13.10 -2.07 1.62
C LEU A 257 13.34 -3.19 0.61
N ALA A 258 12.47 -3.38 -0.39
CA ALA A 258 12.69 -4.32 -1.49
C ALA A 258 13.95 -3.98 -2.30
N ALA A 259 14.25 -2.69 -2.44
CA ALA A 259 15.48 -2.22 -3.07
C ALA A 259 16.72 -2.33 -2.17
N GLY A 260 16.56 -2.77 -0.91
CA GLY A 260 17.64 -2.80 0.09
C GLY A 260 18.05 -1.44 0.62
N LEU A 261 17.19 -0.42 0.47
CA LEU A 261 17.48 0.97 0.81
C LEU A 261 17.10 1.24 2.28
N PRO A 262 18.01 1.81 3.11
CA PRO A 262 17.65 2.34 4.42
C PRO A 262 16.56 3.40 4.33
N VAL A 263 15.68 3.47 5.35
CA VAL A 263 14.51 4.34 5.32
C VAL A 263 14.56 5.42 6.41
N VAL A 264 13.85 6.52 6.18
CA VAL A 264 13.49 7.53 7.17
C VAL A 264 11.98 7.59 7.24
N VAL A 265 11.42 7.27 8.39
CA VAL A 265 9.98 7.14 8.59
C VAL A 265 9.50 7.96 9.78
N PRO A 266 8.25 8.43 9.79
CA PRO A 266 7.69 9.12 10.95
C PRO A 266 7.40 8.14 12.08
N ASP A 267 7.46 8.62 13.32
CA ASP A 267 7.25 7.84 14.55
C ASP A 267 5.82 7.29 14.70
N TYR A 268 4.85 7.87 13.98
CA TYR A 268 3.45 7.42 13.96
C TYR A 268 3.15 6.35 12.92
N LEU A 269 4.12 5.95 12.08
CA LEU A 269 3.90 4.90 11.08
C LEU A 269 3.64 3.55 11.75
N SER A 270 2.68 2.77 11.24
CA SER A 270 2.35 1.44 11.77
C SER A 270 3.54 0.49 11.93
N ASN A 271 4.57 0.66 11.08
CA ASN A 271 5.80 -0.14 11.09
C ASN A 271 6.96 0.52 11.84
N ALA A 272 6.79 1.68 12.51
CA ALA A 272 7.89 2.43 13.12
C ALA A 272 8.72 1.59 14.09
N ASP A 273 8.05 0.82 14.95
CA ASP A 273 8.74 -0.04 15.91
C ASP A 273 9.53 -1.15 15.21
N TYR A 274 8.98 -1.76 14.17
CA TYR A 274 9.69 -2.77 13.38
C TYR A 274 10.94 -2.20 12.71
N ILE A 275 10.86 -0.99 12.15
CA ILE A 275 12.02 -0.29 11.55
C ILE A 275 13.11 -0.06 12.60
N ARG A 276 12.73 0.38 13.81
CA ARG A 276 13.66 0.63 14.93
C ARG A 276 14.30 -0.66 15.42
N GLU A 277 13.51 -1.70 15.70
CA GLU A 277 13.98 -2.99 16.21
C GLU A 277 14.92 -3.71 15.24
N LYS A 278 14.65 -3.62 13.95
CA LYS A 278 15.44 -4.27 12.90
C LYS A 278 16.61 -3.43 12.39
N GLY A 279 16.73 -2.18 12.83
CA GLY A 279 17.79 -1.29 12.37
C GLY A 279 17.74 -0.99 10.89
N LEU A 280 16.52 -0.78 10.33
CA LEU A 280 16.30 -0.60 8.89
C LEU A 280 16.44 0.86 8.45
N GLY A 281 16.62 1.78 9.40
CA GLY A 281 16.68 3.21 9.14
C GLY A 281 16.36 4.04 10.37
N PHE A 282 15.93 5.27 10.15
CA PHE A 282 15.61 6.23 11.20
C PHE A 282 14.11 6.40 11.39
N VAL A 283 13.68 6.45 12.64
CA VAL A 283 12.31 6.78 13.05
C VAL A 283 12.36 8.16 13.71
N VAL A 284 11.68 9.13 13.12
CA VAL A 284 11.79 10.55 13.45
C VAL A 284 10.43 11.20 13.67
N SER A 285 10.39 12.29 14.44
CA SER A 285 9.16 13.01 14.78
C SER A 285 8.82 14.16 13.80
N SER A 286 9.80 14.57 12.97
CA SER A 286 9.67 15.71 12.06
C SER A 286 10.58 15.59 10.83
N LEU A 287 10.27 16.35 9.77
CA LEU A 287 11.14 16.46 8.60
C LEU A 287 12.45 17.18 8.91
N GLU A 288 12.48 18.04 9.91
CA GLU A 288 13.71 18.68 10.40
C GLU A 288 14.64 17.63 11.02
N GLU A 289 14.10 16.75 11.87
CA GLU A 289 14.85 15.63 12.43
C GLU A 289 15.29 14.65 11.33
N ALA A 290 14.44 14.39 10.30
CA ALA A 290 14.81 13.59 9.13
C ALA A 290 16.05 14.15 8.43
N ASN A 291 16.08 15.46 8.19
CA ASN A 291 17.26 16.15 7.64
C ASN A 291 18.49 15.98 8.56
N GLN A 292 18.32 16.16 9.87
CA GLN A 292 19.43 16.11 10.82
C GLN A 292 20.04 14.71 10.91
N VAL A 293 19.23 13.66 11.05
CA VAL A 293 19.75 12.27 11.16
C VAL A 293 20.49 11.83 9.90
N VAL A 294 20.07 12.28 8.72
CA VAL A 294 20.79 11.98 7.46
C VAL A 294 22.11 12.75 7.39
N LYS A 295 22.15 14.02 7.82
CA LYS A 295 23.39 14.83 7.88
C LYS A 295 24.41 14.24 8.84
N ASP A 296 23.96 13.75 9.99
CA ASP A 296 24.82 13.21 11.04
C ASP A 296 25.22 11.74 10.82
N CYS A 297 24.52 11.04 9.92
CA CYS A 297 24.79 9.64 9.64
C CYS A 297 26.21 9.44 9.14
N THR A 298 26.89 8.43 9.69
CA THR A 298 28.22 8.00 9.23
C THR A 298 28.10 6.89 8.19
N ALA A 299 29.13 6.71 7.37
CA ALA A 299 29.16 5.62 6.38
C ALA A 299 29.02 4.24 7.06
N GLU A 300 29.64 4.05 8.21
CA GLU A 300 29.56 2.80 8.98
C GLU A 300 28.12 2.50 9.41
N HIS A 301 27.43 3.48 10.01
CA HIS A 301 26.03 3.31 10.43
C HIS A 301 25.11 3.08 9.24
N TYR A 302 25.32 3.81 8.13
CA TYR A 302 24.59 3.57 6.90
C TYR A 302 24.74 2.13 6.39
N HIS A 303 25.96 1.61 6.34
CA HIS A 303 26.21 0.24 5.86
C HIS A 303 25.59 -0.82 6.76
N GLN A 304 25.52 -0.60 8.07
CA GLN A 304 24.80 -1.48 8.99
C GLN A 304 23.30 -1.52 8.65
N MET A 305 22.67 -0.35 8.49
CA MET A 305 21.25 -0.25 8.11
C MET A 305 21.00 -0.87 6.72
N ALA A 306 21.84 -0.61 5.74
CA ALA A 306 21.73 -1.16 4.39
C ALA A 306 21.85 -2.69 4.38
N GLN A 307 22.70 -3.26 5.24
CA GLN A 307 22.82 -4.72 5.40
C GLN A 307 21.51 -5.32 5.96
N GLN A 308 20.89 -4.68 6.96
CA GLN A 308 19.60 -5.11 7.50
C GLN A 308 18.47 -4.94 6.48
N ALA A 309 18.44 -3.83 5.75
CA ALA A 309 17.50 -3.59 4.67
C ALA A 309 17.64 -4.63 3.55
N LYS A 310 18.87 -5.02 3.19
CA LYS A 310 19.14 -6.10 2.22
C LYS A 310 18.60 -7.45 2.69
N TYR A 311 18.74 -7.78 3.98
CA TYR A 311 18.16 -9.01 4.54
C TYR A 311 16.62 -8.97 4.47
N THR A 312 16.03 -7.84 4.85
CA THR A 312 14.58 -7.65 4.74
C THR A 312 14.09 -7.70 3.28
N SER A 313 14.85 -7.09 2.35
CA SER A 313 14.60 -7.20 0.90
C SER A 313 14.50 -8.66 0.46
N PHE A 314 15.40 -9.53 0.91
CA PHE A 314 15.34 -10.95 0.58
C PHE A 314 14.03 -11.61 1.04
N LEU A 315 13.49 -11.21 2.20
CA LEU A 315 12.25 -11.79 2.74
C LEU A 315 11.01 -11.33 1.97
N ILE A 316 10.98 -10.09 1.47
CA ILE A 316 9.79 -9.51 0.82
C ILE A 316 9.79 -9.66 -0.71
N ARG A 317 10.86 -10.15 -1.32
CA ARG A 317 10.96 -10.34 -2.78
C ARG A 317 10.90 -11.79 -3.25
N ASN A 318 11.06 -12.77 -2.34
CA ASN A 318 11.06 -14.21 -2.64
C ASN A 318 9.80 -14.87 -1.99
#